data_ed05cb79565ab4352f75886ec998df9e
#
_entry.id   ed05cb79565ab4352f75886ec998df9e
#
_cell.length_a   1.000
_cell.length_b   1.000
_cell.length_c   1.000
_cell.angle_alpha   90.00
_cell.angle_beta   90.00
_cell.angle_gamma   90.00
#
_symmetry.space_group_name_H-M   'P 1'
#
loop_
_entity.id
_entity.type
_entity.pdbx_description
1 polymer ?
#
loop_
_entity_poly.entity_id
_entity_poly.type
_entity_poly.pdbx_seq_one_letter_code
_entity_poly.pdbx_strand_id
1 'polypeptide(L)'
;MKETPSDMIQEISSSKLKMNLISKNSNPNNNNNPPSRDPSLINNMSFAHKPSGQRGKNSHNLEINYTSNTNDNNIPSTSTALLQKVVDKADILEIEIINSLSMSSNLKIEINALGMIQGSKRQAKDGLTFFGLIDENNIFDTNDKKDVDYIINTNEVITEENSNILGRHFCIRFDINTMKYYIKDLGCGYGTFKKIAKKAQIKDSYLLNIGNSYIVCTFGVDEYYPEGMVIPEGNKTLNIKVFSEIAQTEPHFFNPKQFKRIYIGRDISCDIIIDDSLLSRIHCTIEYDDEEGWIIYDGKIDDDESKNKLSTNGTWLYLIEEIPIEDGLIFKNNKNAFECRLINRNKK
;
A
#
# COMPACT_ATOMS: atom_id res chain seq x y z
N MET A 1 13.01 12.65 8.18
CA MET A 1 11.69 12.68 7.48
C MET A 1 11.19 11.25 7.42
N LYS A 2 9.95 10.99 7.81
CA LYS A 2 9.34 9.66 7.62
C LYS A 2 8.85 9.62 6.18
N GLU A 3 9.32 8.67 5.39
CA GLU A 3 8.84 8.45 4.04
C GLU A 3 7.37 8.00 4.08
N THR A 4 6.55 8.56 3.21
CA THR A 4 5.15 8.13 3.07
C THR A 4 5.09 6.84 2.23
N PRO A 5 4.02 6.03 2.32
CA PRO A 5 3.82 4.89 1.43
C PRO A 5 3.91 5.24 -0.05
N SER A 6 3.48 6.45 -0.43
CA SER A 6 3.61 6.96 -1.80
C SER A 6 5.05 7.17 -2.21
N ASP A 7 5.90 7.67 -1.30
CA ASP A 7 7.33 7.88 -1.56
C ASP A 7 8.05 6.53 -1.75
N MET A 8 7.68 5.52 -0.96
CA MET A 8 8.20 4.16 -1.09
C MET A 8 7.86 3.53 -2.43
N ILE A 9 6.62 3.72 -2.92
CA ILE A 9 6.20 3.23 -4.24
C ILE A 9 6.94 3.96 -5.36
N GLN A 10 7.19 5.27 -5.22
CA GLN A 10 7.96 6.04 -6.18
C GLN A 10 9.43 5.59 -6.24
N GLU A 11 10.05 5.28 -5.09
CA GLU A 11 11.40 4.75 -5.05
C GLU A 11 11.52 3.39 -5.76
N ILE A 12 10.52 2.51 -5.58
CA ILE A 12 10.44 1.23 -6.30
C ILE A 12 10.33 1.43 -7.81
N SER A 13 9.48 2.34 -8.24
CA SER A 13 9.28 2.65 -9.66
C SER A 13 10.54 3.21 -10.30
N SER A 14 11.26 4.08 -9.60
CA SER A 14 12.55 4.65 -10.05
C SER A 14 13.68 3.60 -10.08
N SER A 15 13.67 2.65 -9.15
CA SER A 15 14.61 1.53 -9.12
C SER A 15 14.40 0.58 -10.31
N LYS A 16 13.16 0.28 -10.67
CA LYS A 16 12.82 -0.51 -11.88
C LYS A 16 13.27 0.19 -13.17
N LEU A 17 13.09 1.49 -13.26
CA LEU A 17 13.57 2.27 -14.43
C LEU A 17 15.09 2.19 -14.57
N LYS A 18 15.84 2.25 -13.48
CA LYS A 18 17.30 2.09 -13.49
C LYS A 18 17.73 0.69 -13.91
N MET A 19 17.06 -0.38 -13.45
CA MET A 19 17.36 -1.76 -13.88
C MET A 19 17.09 -1.96 -15.36
N ASN A 20 16.00 -1.43 -15.88
CA ASN A 20 15.67 -1.51 -17.33
C ASN A 20 16.63 -0.70 -18.22
N LEU A 21 17.21 0.39 -17.72
CA LEU A 21 18.22 1.18 -18.42
C LEU A 21 19.58 0.47 -18.46
N ILE A 22 19.96 -0.25 -17.42
CA ILE A 22 21.20 -1.02 -17.36
C ILE A 22 21.13 -2.22 -18.34
N SER A 23 19.97 -2.86 -18.49
CA SER A 23 19.76 -3.96 -19.45
C SER A 23 19.77 -3.52 -20.92
N LYS A 24 19.45 -2.25 -21.22
CA LYS A 24 19.43 -1.73 -22.61
C LYS A 24 20.79 -1.25 -23.12
N ASN A 25 21.80 -1.07 -22.26
CA ASN A 25 23.14 -0.59 -22.66
C ASN A 25 24.20 -1.69 -22.84
N SER A 26 23.85 -2.96 -22.71
CA SER A 26 24.74 -4.07 -23.06
C SER A 26 24.64 -4.39 -24.53
N ASN A 27 25.45 -3.72 -25.33
CA ASN A 27 25.63 -3.97 -26.77
C ASN A 27 26.36 -5.31 -26.99
N PRO A 28 25.84 -6.27 -27.76
CA PRO A 28 26.48 -7.58 -27.98
C PRO A 28 27.50 -7.53 -29.11
N ASN A 29 28.66 -6.90 -28.88
CA ASN A 29 29.81 -7.07 -29.72
C ASN A 29 31.09 -6.81 -28.92
N ASN A 30 31.63 -7.87 -28.33
CA ASN A 30 33.06 -8.16 -28.39
C ASN A 30 33.39 -9.51 -27.74
N ASN A 31 34.16 -10.25 -28.48
CA ASN A 31 34.68 -11.58 -28.24
C ASN A 31 35.57 -11.67 -26.99
N ASN A 32 35.52 -12.88 -26.39
CA ASN A 32 36.58 -13.58 -25.67
C ASN A 32 36.86 -13.25 -24.20
N ASN A 33 36.73 -14.33 -23.46
CA ASN A 33 37.21 -14.64 -22.09
C ASN A 33 36.30 -14.26 -20.92
N PRO A 34 36.01 -15.24 -20.04
CA PRO A 34 35.28 -15.00 -18.83
C PRO A 34 36.13 -14.17 -17.87
N PRO A 35 35.63 -13.03 -17.34
CA PRO A 35 36.34 -12.30 -16.32
C PRO A 35 36.31 -13.06 -15.00
N SER A 36 37.47 -13.22 -14.41
CA SER A 36 37.70 -13.65 -13.05
C SER A 36 36.85 -12.79 -12.09
N ARG A 37 36.18 -13.43 -11.15
CA ARG A 37 35.46 -12.77 -10.07
C ARG A 37 36.42 -11.98 -9.20
N ASP A 38 36.38 -10.67 -9.33
CA ASP A 38 37.06 -9.74 -8.40
C ASP A 38 36.03 -9.34 -7.33
N PRO A 39 36.24 -9.66 -6.04
CA PRO A 39 35.35 -9.32 -4.95
C PRO A 39 35.30 -7.82 -4.63
N SER A 40 36.12 -6.98 -5.28
CA SER A 40 36.24 -5.56 -4.95
C SER A 40 35.17 -4.65 -5.57
N LEU A 41 34.27 -5.15 -6.45
CA LEU A 41 33.26 -4.36 -7.15
C LEU A 41 31.93 -4.21 -6.42
N ILE A 42 31.79 -4.83 -5.23
CA ILE A 42 30.53 -4.77 -4.46
C ILE A 42 30.46 -3.53 -3.53
N ASN A 43 31.54 -2.79 -3.35
CA ASN A 43 31.63 -1.73 -2.32
C ASN A 43 31.47 -0.28 -2.79
N ASN A 44 30.92 0.00 -3.98
CA ASN A 44 30.78 1.38 -4.47
C ASN A 44 29.34 1.79 -4.83
N MET A 45 28.37 1.50 -3.98
CA MET A 45 27.12 2.25 -3.92
C MET A 45 27.08 3.07 -2.64
N SER A 46 27.91 4.12 -2.57
CA SER A 46 27.80 5.13 -1.54
C SER A 46 26.72 6.13 -1.94
N PHE A 47 25.70 6.26 -1.09
CA PHE A 47 24.75 7.37 -1.16
C PHE A 47 25.49 8.66 -0.84
N ALA A 48 25.61 9.55 -1.82
CA ALA A 48 26.20 10.84 -1.65
C ALA A 48 25.27 11.78 -0.88
N HIS A 49 25.61 12.11 0.37
CA HIS A 49 25.15 13.33 1.03
C HIS A 49 25.61 14.54 0.19
N LYS A 50 24.67 15.40 -0.19
CA LYS A 50 25.00 16.70 -0.78
C LYS A 50 25.45 17.67 0.30
N PRO A 51 26.67 18.23 0.21
CA PRO A 51 26.99 19.49 0.85
C PRO A 51 26.49 20.65 0.00
N SER A 52 25.95 21.67 0.67
CA SER A 52 25.58 22.96 0.11
C SER A 52 26.73 23.69 -0.55
N GLY A 53 26.54 24.21 -1.77
CA GLY A 53 27.30 25.33 -2.32
C GLY A 53 28.06 25.04 -3.59
N GLN A 54 27.60 25.50 -4.70
CA GLN A 54 28.13 26.40 -5.71
C GLN A 54 27.62 26.13 -7.13
N ARG A 55 27.24 27.22 -7.81
CA ARG A 55 26.74 27.30 -9.18
C ARG A 55 27.79 26.83 -10.20
N GLY A 56 27.36 25.97 -11.12
CA GLY A 56 28.03 25.67 -12.37
C GLY A 56 27.03 25.23 -13.44
N LYS A 57 27.10 25.87 -14.61
CA LYS A 57 26.12 25.81 -15.71
C LYS A 57 26.22 24.51 -16.52
N ASN A 58 25.07 24.13 -17.10
CA ASN A 58 24.83 23.21 -18.22
C ASN A 58 25.00 21.71 -17.98
N SER A 59 23.90 21.09 -17.58
CA SER A 59 23.56 19.73 -17.98
C SER A 59 22.06 19.71 -18.28
N HIS A 60 21.67 19.18 -19.45
CA HIS A 60 20.28 18.93 -19.80
C HIS A 60 19.71 17.93 -18.80
N ASN A 61 19.10 18.42 -17.74
CA ASN A 61 18.23 17.66 -16.88
C ASN A 61 16.95 17.41 -17.68
N LEU A 62 16.75 16.17 -18.12
CA LEU A 62 15.40 15.66 -18.36
C LEU A 62 14.72 15.65 -17.00
N GLU A 63 14.09 16.75 -16.62
CA GLU A 63 13.06 16.79 -15.59
C GLU A 63 11.91 15.94 -16.11
N ILE A 64 11.92 14.65 -15.73
CA ILE A 64 10.71 13.87 -15.81
C ILE A 64 9.87 14.39 -14.63
N ASN A 65 9.04 15.39 -14.93
CA ASN A 65 7.97 15.81 -14.05
C ASN A 65 7.01 14.62 -13.90
N TYR A 66 7.27 13.78 -12.91
CA TYR A 66 6.21 12.97 -12.32
C TYR A 66 5.33 13.95 -11.55
N THR A 67 4.43 14.62 -12.28
CA THR A 67 3.22 15.07 -11.65
C THR A 67 2.63 13.81 -11.03
N SER A 68 2.54 13.80 -9.71
CA SER A 68 1.64 12.91 -8.99
C SER A 68 0.24 13.21 -9.54
N ASN A 69 -0.10 12.58 -10.65
CA ASN A 69 -1.45 12.54 -11.15
C ASN A 69 -2.25 11.67 -10.18
N THR A 70 -2.44 12.16 -8.97
CA THR A 70 -3.59 11.80 -8.15
C THR A 70 -4.81 12.32 -8.89
N ASN A 71 -5.15 11.64 -9.98
CA ASN A 71 -6.32 11.97 -10.78
C ASN A 71 -7.56 11.52 -10.00
N ASP A 72 -7.94 12.32 -8.96
CA ASP A 72 -9.29 12.28 -8.41
C ASP A 72 -10.35 12.43 -9.51
N ASN A 73 -9.96 13.00 -10.64
CA ASN A 73 -10.80 13.20 -11.81
C ASN A 73 -11.18 11.91 -12.55
N ASN A 74 -10.53 10.78 -12.25
CA ASN A 74 -10.82 9.49 -12.87
C ASN A 74 -11.75 8.58 -12.05
N ILE A 75 -12.32 9.05 -10.93
CA ILE A 75 -13.32 8.29 -10.21
C ILE A 75 -14.67 8.53 -10.89
N PRO A 76 -15.29 7.51 -11.50
CA PRO A 76 -16.56 7.71 -12.19
C PRO A 76 -17.65 8.05 -11.18
N SER A 77 -18.20 9.25 -11.28
CA SER A 77 -19.40 9.66 -10.54
C SER A 77 -20.65 9.20 -11.28
N THR A 78 -21.68 8.84 -10.52
CA THR A 78 -22.98 8.44 -11.08
C THR A 78 -23.99 9.54 -10.88
N SER A 79 -24.84 9.77 -11.88
CA SER A 79 -25.94 10.73 -11.79
C SER A 79 -26.86 10.45 -10.60
N THR A 80 -27.13 11.45 -9.78
CA THR A 80 -28.04 11.38 -8.62
C THR A 80 -29.40 10.78 -8.98
N ALA A 81 -29.94 11.12 -10.17
CA ALA A 81 -31.23 10.60 -10.62
C ALA A 81 -31.22 9.07 -10.85
N LEU A 82 -30.10 8.51 -11.28
CA LEU A 82 -29.92 7.05 -11.42
C LEU A 82 -29.76 6.38 -10.06
N LEU A 83 -28.95 6.94 -9.18
CA LEU A 83 -28.71 6.43 -7.84
C LEU A 83 -30.00 6.43 -7.01
N GLN A 84 -30.85 7.44 -7.16
CA GLN A 84 -32.13 7.53 -6.46
C GLN A 84 -33.08 6.35 -6.79
N LYS A 85 -32.97 5.78 -8.00
CA LYS A 85 -33.81 4.62 -8.40
C LYS A 85 -33.41 3.30 -7.73
N VAL A 86 -32.18 3.24 -7.20
CA VAL A 86 -31.61 2.02 -6.61
C VAL A 86 -31.32 2.14 -5.11
N VAL A 87 -31.40 3.35 -4.54
CA VAL A 87 -31.04 3.60 -3.15
C VAL A 87 -31.81 2.73 -2.14
N ASP A 88 -33.07 2.44 -2.40
CA ASP A 88 -33.90 1.61 -1.53
C ASP A 88 -33.67 0.09 -1.72
N LYS A 89 -33.01 -0.29 -2.81
CA LYS A 89 -32.67 -1.68 -3.14
C LYS A 89 -31.27 -2.06 -2.75
N ALA A 90 -30.39 -1.08 -2.67
CA ALA A 90 -29.00 -1.28 -2.28
C ALA A 90 -28.88 -1.49 -0.76
N ASP A 91 -27.96 -2.33 -0.35
CA ASP A 91 -27.59 -2.46 1.04
C ASP A 91 -27.06 -1.12 1.58
N ILE A 92 -27.14 -0.92 2.90
CA ILE A 92 -26.44 0.18 3.57
C ILE A 92 -25.07 -0.35 3.97
N LEU A 93 -24.02 0.41 3.65
CA LEU A 93 -22.70 0.18 4.19
C LEU A 93 -22.57 0.90 5.53
N GLU A 94 -22.42 0.15 6.61
CA GLU A 94 -22.05 0.65 7.93
C GLU A 94 -20.53 0.49 8.10
N ILE A 95 -19.85 1.56 8.48
CA ILE A 95 -18.42 1.55 8.82
C ILE A 95 -18.29 1.86 10.29
N GLU A 96 -17.77 0.92 11.06
CA GLU A 96 -17.52 1.07 12.49
C GLU A 96 -16.03 1.34 12.75
N ILE A 97 -15.73 2.35 13.57
CA ILE A 97 -14.36 2.64 14.00
C ILE A 97 -14.03 1.69 15.14
N ILE A 98 -13.21 0.66 14.86
CA ILE A 98 -12.89 -0.41 15.82
C ILE A 98 -11.62 -0.13 16.63
N ASN A 99 -10.73 0.72 16.12
CA ASN A 99 -9.54 1.17 16.83
C ASN A 99 -9.12 2.55 16.34
N SER A 100 -8.87 3.46 17.25
CA SER A 100 -8.38 4.81 16.95
C SER A 100 -7.75 5.44 18.19
N LEU A 101 -6.71 6.23 17.98
CA LEU A 101 -6.12 7.06 19.05
C LEU A 101 -6.76 8.46 19.12
N SER A 102 -7.43 8.88 18.07
CA SER A 102 -7.93 10.26 17.88
C SER A 102 -9.45 10.36 17.72
N MET A 103 -10.12 9.25 17.47
CA MET A 103 -11.56 9.19 17.25
C MET A 103 -12.24 8.31 18.30
N SER A 104 -13.51 8.58 18.61
CA SER A 104 -14.29 7.72 19.50
C SER A 104 -14.44 6.34 18.89
N SER A 105 -14.04 5.30 19.62
CA SER A 105 -14.32 3.92 19.25
C SER A 105 -15.85 3.68 19.21
N ASN A 106 -16.28 2.73 18.37
CA ASN A 106 -17.68 2.38 18.12
C ASN A 106 -18.51 3.50 17.45
N LEU A 107 -17.88 4.55 16.92
CA LEU A 107 -18.57 5.49 16.05
C LEU A 107 -18.93 4.79 14.73
N LYS A 108 -20.18 4.93 14.31
CA LYS A 108 -20.69 4.33 13.10
C LYS A 108 -20.99 5.38 12.05
N ILE A 109 -20.56 5.10 10.84
CA ILE A 109 -20.78 5.93 9.66
C ILE A 109 -21.64 5.11 8.70
N GLU A 110 -22.80 5.61 8.32
CA GLU A 110 -23.70 4.95 7.39
C GLU A 110 -23.63 5.59 6.00
N ILE A 111 -23.45 4.76 4.99
CA ILE A 111 -23.34 5.15 3.59
C ILE A 111 -24.39 4.36 2.80
N ASN A 112 -25.15 5.05 1.94
CA ASN A 112 -26.06 4.44 0.98
C ASN A 112 -25.60 4.69 -0.46
N ALA A 113 -26.36 4.26 -1.45
CA ALA A 113 -26.01 4.43 -2.86
C ALA A 113 -25.81 5.91 -3.28
N LEU A 114 -26.34 6.87 -2.54
CA LEU A 114 -26.17 8.30 -2.80
C LEU A 114 -24.88 8.90 -2.17
N GLY A 115 -24.29 8.19 -1.20
CA GLY A 115 -23.17 8.64 -0.37
C GLY A 115 -23.50 8.60 1.11
N MET A 116 -22.76 9.32 1.93
CA MET A 116 -22.91 9.38 3.38
C MET A 116 -24.31 9.87 3.76
N ILE A 117 -25.01 9.11 4.65
CA ILE A 117 -26.41 9.36 5.00
C ILE A 117 -26.53 10.61 5.87
N GLN A 118 -25.67 10.74 6.89
CA GLN A 118 -25.69 11.84 7.84
C GLN A 118 -24.27 12.39 8.06
N GLY A 119 -24.18 13.68 8.37
CA GLY A 119 -22.92 14.33 8.76
C GLY A 119 -21.93 14.60 7.63
N SER A 120 -22.30 14.36 6.36
CA SER A 120 -21.44 14.71 5.22
C SER A 120 -21.22 16.22 5.16
N LYS A 121 -19.94 16.63 5.14
CA LYS A 121 -19.58 18.05 4.97
C LYS A 121 -19.77 18.51 3.51
N ARG A 122 -19.52 17.64 2.54
CA ARG A 122 -19.64 17.92 1.11
C ARG A 122 -21.10 17.97 0.63
N GLN A 123 -21.99 17.22 1.26
CA GLN A 123 -23.43 17.11 0.95
C GLN A 123 -23.75 16.66 -0.48
N ALA A 124 -22.80 16.17 -1.25
CA ALA A 124 -23.01 15.66 -2.59
C ALA A 124 -23.75 14.31 -2.55
N LYS A 125 -24.54 14.03 -3.60
CA LYS A 125 -25.34 12.81 -3.77
C LYS A 125 -24.97 12.13 -5.09
N ASP A 126 -23.70 11.83 -5.25
CA ASP A 126 -23.08 11.35 -6.48
C ASP A 126 -22.52 9.90 -6.37
N GLY A 127 -22.84 9.21 -5.27
CA GLY A 127 -22.40 7.85 -5.00
C GLY A 127 -20.96 7.77 -4.48
N LEU A 128 -20.34 8.91 -4.18
CA LEU A 128 -18.97 8.98 -3.65
C LEU A 128 -19.00 9.47 -2.19
N THR A 129 -18.12 8.93 -1.38
CA THR A 129 -17.85 9.39 -0.01
C THR A 129 -16.36 9.51 0.19
N PHE A 130 -15.87 10.73 0.36
CA PHE A 130 -14.47 11.04 0.54
C PHE A 130 -14.11 11.19 2.02
N PHE A 131 -13.07 10.47 2.42
CA PHE A 131 -12.48 10.55 3.76
C PHE A 131 -11.12 11.20 3.66
N GLY A 132 -10.80 12.09 4.59
CA GLY A 132 -9.51 12.75 4.55
C GLY A 132 -9.30 13.75 5.68
N LEU A 133 -8.26 14.53 5.57
CA LEU A 133 -7.87 15.54 6.53
C LEU A 133 -7.90 16.92 5.87
N ILE A 134 -8.51 17.90 6.55
CA ILE A 134 -8.53 19.28 6.11
C ILE A 134 -7.90 20.18 7.18
N ASP A 135 -7.25 21.25 6.75
CA ASP A 135 -6.81 22.31 7.64
C ASP A 135 -7.97 23.27 7.91
N GLU A 136 -8.66 23.09 9.02
CA GLU A 136 -9.79 23.96 9.40
C GLU A 136 -9.37 25.42 9.66
N ASN A 137 -8.10 25.66 9.97
CA ASN A 137 -7.58 26.98 10.25
C ASN A 137 -7.04 27.71 9.01
N ASN A 138 -7.00 27.04 7.85
CA ASN A 138 -6.46 27.54 6.60
C ASN A 138 -5.03 28.12 6.71
N ILE A 139 -4.21 27.58 7.61
CA ILE A 139 -2.81 27.99 7.80
C ILE A 139 -1.97 27.64 6.58
N PHE A 140 -2.29 26.49 5.95
CA PHE A 140 -1.61 26.02 4.76
C PHE A 140 -2.54 26.22 3.56
N ASP A 141 -2.18 27.16 2.68
CA ASP A 141 -2.92 27.42 1.43
C ASP A 141 -2.61 26.28 0.44
N THR A 142 -3.39 25.22 0.51
CA THR A 142 -3.40 24.20 -0.52
C THR A 142 -4.37 24.65 -1.59
N ASN A 143 -3.86 25.04 -2.78
CA ASN A 143 -4.66 25.44 -3.94
C ASN A 143 -5.71 24.39 -4.38
N ASP A 144 -5.67 23.21 -3.82
CA ASP A 144 -6.58 22.08 -4.01
C ASP A 144 -7.32 21.74 -2.71
N LYS A 145 -8.12 22.68 -2.17
CA LYS A 145 -9.07 22.38 -1.09
C LYS A 145 -10.12 21.40 -1.59
N LYS A 146 -9.75 20.12 -1.59
CA LYS A 146 -10.69 19.07 -1.97
C LYS A 146 -11.63 18.82 -0.79
N ASP A 147 -12.90 19.13 -1.00
CA ASP A 147 -13.94 18.86 0.00
C ASP A 147 -13.98 17.37 0.34
N VAL A 148 -14.02 17.06 1.62
CA VAL A 148 -14.24 15.71 2.16
C VAL A 148 -15.65 15.59 2.72
N ASP A 149 -16.19 14.39 2.71
CA ASP A 149 -17.46 14.08 3.39
C ASP A 149 -17.24 13.86 4.88
N TYR A 150 -16.12 13.17 5.21
CA TYR A 150 -15.77 12.82 6.58
C TYR A 150 -14.32 13.17 6.90
N ILE A 151 -14.11 13.93 7.99
CA ILE A 151 -12.78 14.27 8.46
C ILE A 151 -12.23 13.14 9.33
N ILE A 152 -11.09 12.61 8.94
CA ILE A 152 -10.32 11.67 9.76
C ILE A 152 -9.48 12.49 10.71
N ASN A 153 -9.83 12.50 12.01
CA ASN A 153 -9.04 13.18 12.99
C ASN A 153 -7.68 12.50 13.19
N THR A 154 -6.66 13.30 13.38
CA THR A 154 -5.32 12.89 13.79
C THR A 154 -4.92 13.66 15.02
N ASN A 155 -4.11 13.05 15.91
CA ASN A 155 -3.48 13.74 17.03
C ASN A 155 -2.19 14.48 16.61
N GLU A 156 -1.82 14.42 15.36
CA GLU A 156 -0.62 15.05 14.85
C GLU A 156 -0.87 16.54 14.60
N VAL A 157 0.06 17.36 15.04
CA VAL A 157 0.06 18.78 14.72
C VAL A 157 0.46 18.93 13.25
N ILE A 158 -0.37 19.61 12.47
CA ILE A 158 -0.07 19.91 11.07
C ILE A 158 0.99 21.01 11.03
N THR A 159 2.10 20.71 10.36
CA THR A 159 3.21 21.63 10.12
C THR A 159 3.46 21.71 8.60
N GLU A 160 4.31 22.63 8.17
CA GLU A 160 4.70 22.73 6.76
C GLU A 160 5.36 21.42 6.27
N GLU A 161 6.12 20.75 7.14
CA GLU A 161 6.84 19.53 6.80
C GLU A 161 5.93 18.31 6.56
N ASN A 162 4.75 18.27 7.23
CA ASN A 162 3.79 17.18 7.09
C ASN A 162 2.46 17.61 6.44
N SER A 163 2.41 18.79 5.81
CA SER A 163 1.21 19.32 5.14
C SER A 163 0.74 18.44 3.96
N ASN A 164 1.58 17.56 3.46
CA ASN A 164 1.25 16.57 2.43
C ASN A 164 0.21 15.52 2.87
N ILE A 165 -0.11 15.45 4.17
CA ILE A 165 -1.20 14.61 4.67
C ILE A 165 -2.58 15.26 4.53
N LEU A 166 -2.65 16.55 4.20
CA LEU A 166 -3.91 17.26 3.96
C LEU A 166 -4.51 16.83 2.61
N GLY A 167 -5.81 16.58 2.60
CA GLY A 167 -6.56 16.23 1.39
C GLY A 167 -7.40 14.98 1.56
N ARG A 168 -7.79 14.38 0.43
CA ARG A 168 -8.60 13.16 0.37
C ARG A 168 -7.71 11.93 0.45
N HIS A 169 -7.85 11.14 1.53
CA HIS A 169 -7.04 9.95 1.75
C HIS A 169 -7.58 8.74 1.00
N PHE A 170 -8.89 8.50 1.12
CA PHE A 170 -9.55 7.42 0.39
C PHE A 170 -10.99 7.79 0.03
N CYS A 171 -11.54 7.04 -0.90
CA CYS A 171 -12.90 7.19 -1.36
C CYS A 171 -13.65 5.85 -1.26
N ILE A 172 -14.92 5.93 -0.86
CA ILE A 172 -15.88 4.85 -1.02
C ILE A 172 -16.82 5.24 -2.12
N ARG A 173 -16.97 4.36 -3.12
CA ARG A 173 -17.80 4.54 -4.30
C ARG A 173 -18.86 3.44 -4.36
N PHE A 174 -20.10 3.83 -4.60
CA PHE A 174 -21.16 2.89 -4.97
C PHE A 174 -21.20 2.71 -6.48
N ASP A 175 -21.19 1.45 -6.93
CA ASP A 175 -21.32 1.10 -8.35
C ASP A 175 -22.72 0.56 -8.62
N ILE A 176 -23.47 1.28 -9.44
CA ILE A 176 -24.85 0.95 -9.79
C ILE A 176 -24.97 -0.33 -10.62
N ASN A 177 -23.94 -0.69 -11.40
CA ASN A 177 -23.96 -1.87 -12.27
C ASN A 177 -23.78 -3.16 -11.48
N THR A 178 -22.90 -3.13 -10.47
CA THR A 178 -22.60 -4.28 -9.61
C THR A 178 -23.46 -4.27 -8.32
N MET A 179 -24.10 -3.14 -8.00
CA MET A 179 -24.82 -2.89 -6.75
C MET A 179 -23.92 -3.06 -5.50
N LYS A 180 -22.61 -2.75 -5.63
CA LYS A 180 -21.61 -2.92 -4.58
C LYS A 180 -20.90 -1.61 -4.26
N TYR A 181 -20.34 -1.57 -3.07
CA TYR A 181 -19.41 -0.52 -2.65
C TYR A 181 -17.98 -0.95 -2.95
N TYR A 182 -17.15 0.03 -3.28
CA TYR A 182 -15.73 -0.13 -3.55
C TYR A 182 -14.95 0.88 -2.73
N ILE A 183 -13.77 0.50 -2.27
CA ILE A 183 -12.83 1.39 -1.58
C ILE A 183 -11.57 1.54 -2.42
N LYS A 184 -11.08 2.79 -2.51
CA LYS A 184 -9.87 3.16 -3.23
C LYS A 184 -9.03 4.13 -2.41
N ASP A 185 -7.74 3.86 -2.29
CA ASP A 185 -6.76 4.83 -1.81
C ASP A 185 -6.53 5.93 -2.84
N LEU A 186 -6.41 7.18 -2.42
CA LEU A 186 -6.24 8.33 -3.30
C LEU A 186 -4.80 8.87 -3.33
N GLY A 187 -3.86 8.15 -2.69
CA GLY A 187 -2.44 8.48 -2.69
C GLY A 187 -2.07 9.68 -1.83
N CYS A 188 -2.98 10.17 -0.99
CA CYS A 188 -2.74 11.25 -0.05
C CYS A 188 -2.67 10.70 1.38
N GLY A 189 -1.87 11.34 2.23
CA GLY A 189 -1.76 10.96 3.63
C GLY A 189 -0.97 9.68 3.87
N TYR A 190 -1.49 8.85 4.77
CA TYR A 190 -0.75 7.69 5.30
C TYR A 190 -0.98 6.39 4.53
N GLY A 191 -1.76 6.44 3.44
CA GLY A 191 -2.19 5.26 2.70
C GLY A 191 -3.30 4.48 3.40
N THR A 192 -4.04 3.73 2.59
CA THR A 192 -5.15 2.88 3.04
C THR A 192 -4.76 1.42 2.86
N PHE A 193 -4.91 0.63 3.92
CA PHE A 193 -4.48 -0.76 3.97
C PHE A 193 -5.64 -1.67 4.37
N LYS A 194 -5.83 -2.77 3.68
CA LYS A 194 -6.75 -3.83 4.12
C LYS A 194 -6.03 -4.86 4.99
N LYS A 195 -6.71 -5.37 6.01
CA LYS A 195 -6.21 -6.48 6.82
C LYS A 195 -6.22 -7.78 6.00
N ILE A 196 -5.15 -8.56 6.07
CA ILE A 196 -5.13 -9.92 5.52
C ILE A 196 -5.91 -10.81 6.46
N ALA A 197 -7.10 -11.28 6.03
CA ALA A 197 -7.97 -12.10 6.89
C ALA A 197 -7.45 -13.55 7.04
N LYS A 198 -6.96 -14.14 5.94
CA LYS A 198 -6.39 -15.49 5.93
C LYS A 198 -5.07 -15.52 5.17
N LYS A 199 -5.14 -15.38 3.85
CA LYS A 199 -3.99 -15.36 2.94
C LYS A 199 -4.18 -14.32 1.85
N ALA A 200 -3.08 -13.88 1.25
CA ALA A 200 -3.09 -13.08 0.03
C ALA A 200 -1.94 -13.52 -0.89
N GLN A 201 -2.22 -13.67 -2.17
CA GLN A 201 -1.17 -13.88 -3.17
C GLN A 201 -0.33 -12.60 -3.29
N ILE A 202 0.98 -12.73 -3.18
CA ILE A 202 1.90 -11.60 -3.37
C ILE A 202 1.99 -11.27 -4.85
N LYS A 203 1.75 -10.01 -5.18
CA LYS A 203 2.00 -9.45 -6.52
C LYS A 203 3.23 -8.57 -6.49
N ASP A 204 3.78 -8.31 -7.66
CA ASP A 204 4.92 -7.41 -7.76
C ASP A 204 4.58 -6.00 -7.26
N SER A 205 5.53 -5.39 -6.55
CA SER A 205 5.40 -4.07 -5.91
C SER A 205 4.35 -4.00 -4.81
N TYR A 206 4.05 -5.13 -4.13
CA TYR A 206 3.20 -5.10 -2.95
C TYR A 206 3.88 -4.38 -1.79
N LEU A 207 3.14 -3.50 -1.15
CA LEU A 207 3.51 -2.82 0.07
C LEU A 207 2.66 -3.35 1.22
N LEU A 208 3.33 -3.84 2.26
CA LEU A 208 2.71 -4.34 3.48
C LEU A 208 3.06 -3.40 4.63
N ASN A 209 2.15 -3.27 5.58
CA ASN A 209 2.44 -2.66 6.88
C ASN A 209 2.27 -3.69 7.98
N ILE A 210 3.26 -3.82 8.85
CA ILE A 210 3.28 -4.66 10.04
C ILE A 210 3.86 -3.85 11.21
N GLY A 211 3.11 -3.72 12.29
CA GLY A 211 3.52 -2.83 13.39
C GLY A 211 3.79 -1.41 12.90
N ASN A 212 4.99 -0.88 13.22
CA ASN A 212 5.49 0.41 12.72
C ASN A 212 6.35 0.27 11.44
N SER A 213 6.48 -0.94 10.91
CA SER A 213 7.37 -1.24 9.79
C SER A 213 6.59 -1.44 8.50
N TYR A 214 7.24 -1.15 7.38
CA TYR A 214 6.73 -1.41 6.04
C TYR A 214 7.62 -2.43 5.33
N ILE A 215 7.00 -3.29 4.54
CA ILE A 215 7.67 -4.31 3.74
C ILE A 215 7.28 -4.11 2.30
N VAL A 216 8.27 -4.03 1.43
CA VAL A 216 8.07 -3.98 -0.01
C VAL A 216 8.48 -5.31 -0.60
N CYS A 217 7.54 -5.92 -1.33
CA CYS A 217 7.75 -7.17 -2.06
C CYS A 217 7.84 -6.88 -3.55
N THR A 218 8.94 -7.29 -4.19
CA THR A 218 9.11 -7.20 -5.65
C THR A 218 9.58 -8.53 -6.19
N PHE A 219 9.42 -8.74 -7.51
CA PHE A 219 9.94 -9.93 -8.15
C PHE A 219 11.15 -9.60 -9.01
N GLY A 220 12.18 -10.43 -8.88
CA GLY A 220 13.34 -10.49 -9.75
C GLY A 220 13.40 -11.80 -10.52
N VAL A 221 14.35 -11.90 -11.43
CA VAL A 221 14.71 -13.13 -12.14
C VAL A 221 16.21 -13.29 -12.12
N ASP A 222 16.66 -14.50 -11.83
CA ASP A 222 18.10 -14.80 -11.74
C ASP A 222 18.69 -15.13 -13.13
N GLU A 223 17.82 -15.42 -14.12
CA GLU A 223 18.21 -15.82 -15.47
C GLU A 223 17.75 -14.77 -16.51
N TYR A 224 18.48 -14.68 -17.62
CA TYR A 224 18.06 -13.82 -18.74
C TYR A 224 16.86 -14.44 -19.48
N TYR A 225 15.81 -13.65 -19.61
CA TYR A 225 14.64 -13.98 -20.44
C TYR A 225 14.52 -12.97 -21.58
N PRO A 226 14.30 -13.42 -22.83
CA PRO A 226 14.01 -12.52 -23.94
C PRO A 226 12.81 -11.61 -23.66
N GLU A 227 12.84 -10.38 -24.20
CA GLU A 227 11.74 -9.44 -24.04
C GLU A 227 10.43 -10.03 -24.59
N GLY A 228 9.35 -9.94 -23.79
CA GLY A 228 8.04 -10.49 -24.14
C GLY A 228 7.82 -11.97 -23.76
N MET A 229 8.81 -12.64 -23.22
CA MET A 229 8.64 -14.00 -22.73
C MET A 229 7.96 -14.00 -21.35
N VAL A 230 6.97 -14.87 -21.17
CA VAL A 230 6.34 -15.10 -19.85
C VAL A 230 7.33 -15.86 -18.96
N ILE A 231 7.70 -15.27 -17.85
CA ILE A 231 8.60 -15.89 -16.87
C ILE A 231 7.77 -16.85 -16.01
N PRO A 232 8.11 -18.15 -15.95
CA PRO A 232 7.43 -19.07 -15.04
C PRO A 232 7.53 -18.62 -13.59
N GLU A 233 6.46 -18.79 -12.80
CA GLU A 233 6.44 -18.38 -11.38
C GLU A 233 7.59 -18.99 -10.58
N GLY A 234 7.92 -20.26 -10.79
CA GLY A 234 9.03 -20.96 -10.14
C GLY A 234 10.44 -20.42 -10.44
N ASN A 235 10.56 -19.47 -11.36
CA ASN A 235 11.82 -18.77 -11.69
C ASN A 235 11.82 -17.30 -11.22
N LYS A 236 10.76 -16.85 -10.53
CA LYS A 236 10.68 -15.52 -9.95
C LYS A 236 11.21 -15.52 -8.53
N THR A 237 12.33 -14.84 -8.30
CA THR A 237 12.89 -14.61 -6.97
C THR A 237 12.08 -13.51 -6.28
N LEU A 238 11.63 -13.77 -5.05
CA LEU A 238 10.97 -12.77 -4.21
C LEU A 238 12.04 -11.91 -3.52
N ASN A 239 11.96 -10.61 -3.75
CA ASN A 239 12.82 -9.61 -3.11
C ASN A 239 11.99 -8.89 -2.05
N ILE A 240 12.48 -8.87 -0.82
CA ILE A 240 11.82 -8.24 0.32
C ILE A 240 12.73 -7.16 0.88
N LYS A 241 12.26 -5.90 0.89
CA LYS A 241 12.93 -4.77 1.53
C LYS A 241 12.10 -4.29 2.71
N VAL A 242 12.74 -4.10 3.86
CA VAL A 242 12.09 -3.64 5.09
C VAL A 242 12.47 -2.20 5.38
N PHE A 243 11.46 -1.38 5.68
CA PHE A 243 11.58 0.00 6.12
C PHE A 243 11.02 0.09 7.55
N SER A 244 11.87 0.39 8.51
CA SER A 244 11.46 0.61 9.89
C SER A 244 11.82 2.03 10.35
N GLU A 245 11.31 2.44 11.52
CA GLU A 245 11.65 3.76 12.09
C GLU A 245 13.15 3.91 12.38
N ILE A 246 13.86 2.81 12.59
CA ILE A 246 15.26 2.78 13.05
C ILE A 246 16.22 2.57 11.88
N ALA A 247 15.85 1.77 10.89
CA ALA A 247 16.75 1.42 9.79
C ALA A 247 15.98 0.96 8.53
N GLN A 248 16.61 1.19 7.38
CA GLN A 248 16.30 0.46 6.16
C GLN A 248 17.22 -0.75 6.11
N THR A 249 16.69 -1.93 5.79
CA THR A 249 17.51 -3.12 5.60
C THR A 249 17.95 -3.25 4.15
N GLU A 250 19.08 -3.93 3.93
CA GLU A 250 19.41 -4.45 2.61
C GLU A 250 18.30 -5.42 2.15
N PRO A 251 18.01 -5.49 0.84
CA PRO A 251 17.00 -6.41 0.33
C PRO A 251 17.36 -7.87 0.61
N HIS A 252 16.37 -8.64 1.04
CA HIS A 252 16.46 -10.09 1.17
C HIS A 252 15.93 -10.75 -0.11
N PHE A 253 16.61 -11.79 -0.59
CA PHE A 253 16.29 -12.47 -1.85
C PHE A 253 15.95 -13.94 -1.56
N PHE A 254 14.76 -14.36 -1.99
CA PHE A 254 14.25 -15.71 -1.75
C PHE A 254 13.91 -16.40 -3.07
N ASN A 255 14.73 -17.38 -3.44
CA ASN A 255 14.47 -18.21 -4.61
C ASN A 255 13.53 -19.36 -4.21
N PRO A 256 12.40 -19.59 -4.92
CA PRO A 256 11.42 -20.63 -4.55
C PRO A 256 11.96 -22.06 -4.61
N LYS A 257 13.07 -22.30 -5.34
CA LYS A 257 13.76 -23.60 -5.35
C LYS A 257 14.50 -23.90 -4.05
N GLN A 258 14.82 -22.86 -3.26
CA GLN A 258 15.59 -22.99 -2.01
C GLN A 258 14.73 -22.73 -0.77
N PHE A 259 13.79 -21.79 -0.88
CA PHE A 259 12.95 -21.36 0.23
C PHE A 259 11.49 -21.65 -0.09
N LYS A 260 10.88 -22.55 0.66
CA LYS A 260 9.44 -22.85 0.56
C LYS A 260 8.63 -22.03 1.56
N ARG A 261 9.23 -21.62 2.67
CA ARG A 261 8.58 -20.85 3.75
C ARG A 261 9.56 -19.83 4.31
N ILE A 262 9.08 -18.63 4.60
CA ILE A 262 9.83 -17.50 5.15
C ILE A 262 9.04 -16.96 6.34
N TYR A 263 9.70 -16.82 7.49
CA TYR A 263 9.13 -16.22 8.68
C TYR A 263 9.63 -14.81 8.88
N ILE A 264 8.71 -13.86 9.14
CA ILE A 264 9.02 -12.46 9.39
C ILE A 264 8.46 -12.07 10.77
N GLY A 265 9.27 -11.46 11.61
CA GLY A 265 8.83 -11.04 12.94
C GLY A 265 9.99 -10.56 13.80
N ARG A 266 9.75 -10.45 15.13
CA ARG A 266 10.76 -9.95 16.06
C ARG A 266 11.61 -11.04 16.72
N ASP A 267 11.28 -12.31 16.51
CA ASP A 267 12.02 -13.44 17.10
C ASP A 267 13.26 -13.76 16.29
N ILE A 268 14.34 -14.14 16.99
CA ILE A 268 15.61 -14.51 16.36
C ILE A 268 15.51 -15.74 15.44
N SER A 269 14.44 -16.52 15.55
CA SER A 269 14.19 -17.67 14.68
C SER A 269 13.56 -17.29 13.32
N CYS A 270 13.26 -16.02 13.10
CA CYS A 270 12.73 -15.54 11.82
C CYS A 270 13.83 -15.40 10.77
N ASP A 271 13.48 -15.61 9.50
CA ASP A 271 14.36 -15.39 8.36
C ASP A 271 14.60 -13.88 8.15
N ILE A 272 13.60 -13.05 8.47
CA ILE A 272 13.70 -11.60 8.52
C ILE A 272 13.32 -11.15 9.93
N ILE A 273 14.33 -10.66 10.65
CA ILE A 273 14.16 -10.17 12.03
C ILE A 273 13.97 -8.65 11.98
N ILE A 274 12.88 -8.17 12.59
CA ILE A 274 12.58 -6.74 12.64
C ILE A 274 12.45 -6.36 14.12
N ASP A 275 13.28 -5.43 14.59
CA ASP A 275 13.25 -4.91 15.95
C ASP A 275 12.13 -3.88 16.10
N ASP A 276 10.90 -4.40 16.23
CA ASP A 276 9.69 -3.63 16.46
C ASP A 276 8.85 -4.33 17.54
N SER A 277 8.66 -3.67 18.67
CA SER A 277 7.92 -4.21 19.83
C SER A 277 6.44 -4.51 19.53
N LEU A 278 5.87 -3.89 18.50
CA LEU A 278 4.50 -4.14 18.05
C LEU A 278 4.37 -5.41 17.22
N LEU A 279 5.48 -6.01 16.79
CA LEU A 279 5.44 -7.28 16.06
C LEU A 279 5.26 -8.46 17.00
N SER A 280 4.53 -9.46 16.54
CA SER A 280 4.54 -10.80 17.13
C SER A 280 5.89 -11.47 16.90
N ARG A 281 6.23 -12.50 17.69
CA ARG A 281 7.47 -13.26 17.50
C ARG A 281 7.62 -13.73 16.06
N ILE A 282 6.61 -14.43 15.52
CA ILE A 282 6.40 -14.62 14.08
C ILE A 282 5.16 -13.80 13.75
N HIS A 283 5.30 -12.77 12.93
CA HIS A 283 4.23 -11.81 12.66
C HIS A 283 3.51 -12.14 11.36
N CYS A 284 4.23 -12.52 10.34
CA CYS A 284 3.66 -13.07 9.11
C CYS A 284 4.54 -14.19 8.57
N THR A 285 3.93 -15.04 7.77
CA THR A 285 4.57 -16.15 7.08
C THR A 285 4.35 -15.98 5.58
N ILE A 286 5.40 -16.16 4.80
CA ILE A 286 5.31 -16.19 3.34
C ILE A 286 5.66 -17.60 2.89
N GLU A 287 4.81 -18.22 2.06
CA GLU A 287 5.03 -19.54 1.48
C GLU A 287 5.02 -19.47 -0.04
N TYR A 288 5.79 -20.35 -0.66
CA TYR A 288 5.74 -20.56 -2.09
C TYR A 288 4.89 -21.79 -2.41
N ASP A 289 3.87 -21.58 -3.20
CA ASP A 289 3.00 -22.60 -3.78
C ASP A 289 3.27 -22.71 -5.29
N ASP A 290 3.32 -23.92 -5.83
CA ASP A 290 3.67 -24.13 -7.22
C ASP A 290 2.56 -23.67 -8.20
N GLU A 291 1.31 -23.52 -7.72
CA GLU A 291 0.16 -23.06 -8.53
C GLU A 291 -0.14 -21.56 -8.31
N GLU A 292 -0.12 -21.10 -7.03
CA GLU A 292 -0.48 -19.74 -6.65
C GLU A 292 0.75 -18.79 -6.59
N GLY A 293 1.98 -19.31 -6.60
CA GLY A 293 3.21 -18.54 -6.40
C GLY A 293 3.44 -18.17 -4.93
N TRP A 294 3.99 -16.99 -4.66
CA TRP A 294 4.24 -16.54 -3.30
C TRP A 294 2.96 -16.05 -2.62
N ILE A 295 2.67 -16.61 -1.45
CA ILE A 295 1.48 -16.34 -0.65
C ILE A 295 1.89 -15.83 0.72
N ILE A 296 1.27 -14.75 1.20
CA ILE A 296 1.47 -14.24 2.56
C ILE A 296 0.28 -14.58 3.45
N TYR A 297 0.58 -14.96 4.68
CA TYR A 297 -0.36 -15.24 5.77
C TYR A 297 -0.11 -14.30 6.94
N ASP A 298 -1.17 -13.89 7.62
CA ASP A 298 -1.05 -13.21 8.91
C ASP A 298 -0.69 -14.23 10.00
N GLY A 299 0.42 -13.97 10.71
CA GLY A 299 0.87 -14.82 11.81
C GLY A 299 1.75 -16.01 11.40
N LYS A 300 1.87 -16.97 12.31
CA LYS A 300 2.62 -18.21 12.10
C LYS A 300 1.72 -19.26 11.45
N ILE A 301 2.18 -19.83 10.34
CA ILE A 301 1.64 -21.03 9.72
C ILE A 301 2.56 -22.21 10.03
N ASP A 302 2.00 -23.32 10.42
CA ASP A 302 2.69 -24.56 10.76
C ASP A 302 2.08 -25.70 9.94
N ASP A 303 2.84 -26.75 9.70
CA ASP A 303 2.34 -27.94 8.99
C ASP A 303 1.21 -28.63 9.75
N ASP A 304 1.20 -28.49 11.07
CA ASP A 304 0.08 -28.83 11.94
C ASP A 304 -0.80 -27.57 12.09
N GLU A 305 -1.90 -27.51 11.36
CA GLU A 305 -2.82 -26.36 11.35
C GLU A 305 -3.31 -25.95 12.74
N SER A 306 -3.35 -26.89 13.70
CA SER A 306 -3.72 -26.61 15.08
C SER A 306 -2.73 -25.69 15.82
N LYS A 307 -1.52 -25.54 15.28
CA LYS A 307 -0.46 -24.66 15.78
C LYS A 307 -0.43 -23.29 15.10
N ASN A 308 -1.28 -23.07 14.10
CA ASN A 308 -1.40 -21.79 13.44
C ASN A 308 -1.80 -20.72 14.44
N LYS A 309 -1.16 -19.57 14.35
CA LYS A 309 -1.38 -18.46 15.27
C LYS A 309 -1.35 -17.13 14.55
N LEU A 310 -2.45 -16.41 14.59
CA LEU A 310 -2.53 -15.06 14.06
C LEU A 310 -1.59 -14.10 14.79
N SER A 311 -1.16 -13.07 14.12
CA SER A 311 -0.42 -11.98 14.74
C SER A 311 -1.32 -11.16 15.67
N THR A 312 -0.72 -10.41 16.59
CA THR A 312 -1.48 -9.56 17.53
C THR A 312 -2.10 -8.36 16.83
N ASN A 313 -1.34 -7.70 15.96
CA ASN A 313 -1.73 -6.43 15.36
C ASN A 313 -2.17 -6.54 13.89
N GLY A 314 -2.08 -7.75 13.31
CA GLY A 314 -2.47 -8.02 11.93
C GLY A 314 -1.42 -7.61 10.91
N THR A 315 -1.48 -8.25 9.77
CA THR A 315 -0.69 -7.94 8.57
C THR A 315 -1.59 -7.20 7.60
N TRP A 316 -1.11 -6.06 7.07
CA TRP A 316 -1.93 -5.11 6.34
C TRP A 316 -1.36 -4.90 4.94
N LEU A 317 -2.21 -5.01 3.92
CA LEU A 317 -1.86 -4.86 2.52
C LEU A 317 -2.36 -3.50 2.00
N TYR A 318 -1.47 -2.70 1.42
CA TYR A 318 -1.80 -1.42 0.79
C TYR A 318 -2.76 -1.60 -0.40
N LEU A 319 -3.74 -0.72 -0.51
CA LEU A 319 -4.72 -0.72 -1.60
C LEU A 319 -4.13 -0.02 -2.84
N ILE A 320 -3.43 -0.76 -3.68
CA ILE A 320 -2.91 -0.25 -4.95
C ILE A 320 -4.05 0.03 -5.93
N GLU A 321 -5.08 -0.82 -5.90
CA GLU A 321 -6.24 -0.76 -6.78
C GLU A 321 -7.53 -0.61 -5.97
N GLU A 322 -8.59 -0.15 -6.63
CA GLU A 322 -9.93 -0.17 -6.07
C GLU A 322 -10.37 -1.61 -5.83
N ILE A 323 -10.89 -1.90 -4.64
CA ILE A 323 -11.40 -3.23 -4.28
C ILE A 323 -12.86 -3.17 -3.87
N PRO A 324 -13.67 -4.24 -4.11
CA PRO A 324 -15.01 -4.31 -3.57
C PRO A 324 -14.99 -4.43 -2.04
N ILE A 325 -15.96 -3.78 -1.40
CA ILE A 325 -16.19 -3.93 0.04
C ILE A 325 -17.09 -5.12 0.25
N GLU A 326 -16.57 -6.11 0.97
CA GLU A 326 -17.33 -7.27 1.42
C GLU A 326 -17.70 -7.10 2.89
N ASP A 327 -18.73 -7.82 3.34
CA ASP A 327 -19.14 -7.83 4.74
C ASP A 327 -18.01 -8.36 5.63
N GLY A 328 -17.66 -7.61 6.68
CA GLY A 328 -16.52 -7.91 7.56
C GLY A 328 -15.16 -7.46 7.02
N LEU A 329 -15.09 -6.70 5.92
CA LEU A 329 -13.83 -6.09 5.49
C LEU A 329 -13.28 -5.17 6.59
N ILE A 330 -12.04 -5.43 7.01
CA ILE A 330 -11.30 -4.56 7.93
C ILE A 330 -10.21 -3.84 7.15
N PHE A 331 -10.19 -2.52 7.27
CA PHE A 331 -9.16 -1.68 6.69
C PHE A 331 -8.67 -0.62 7.68
N LYS A 332 -7.54 0.00 7.40
CA LYS A 332 -7.03 1.11 8.20
C LYS A 332 -6.51 2.24 7.33
N ASN A 333 -6.56 3.45 7.86
CA ASN A 333 -5.86 4.61 7.36
C ASN A 333 -5.14 5.26 8.54
N ASN A 334 -3.82 5.37 8.48
CA ASN A 334 -2.97 5.70 9.63
C ASN A 334 -3.21 4.72 10.82
N LYS A 335 -3.49 5.26 11.99
CA LYS A 335 -3.78 4.53 13.24
C LYS A 335 -5.27 4.27 13.45
N ASN A 336 -6.10 4.62 12.49
CA ASN A 336 -7.54 4.41 12.55
C ASN A 336 -7.90 3.14 11.80
N ALA A 337 -8.49 2.18 12.49
CA ALA A 337 -8.99 0.93 11.91
C ALA A 337 -10.52 0.92 11.86
N PHE A 338 -11.04 0.41 10.77
CA PHE A 338 -12.45 0.42 10.42
C PHE A 338 -12.91 -0.98 10.05
N GLU A 339 -14.12 -1.34 10.43
CA GLU A 339 -14.81 -2.55 10.01
C GLU A 339 -16.04 -2.18 9.17
N CYS A 340 -16.20 -2.85 8.04
CA CYS A 340 -17.34 -2.67 7.13
C CYS A 340 -18.40 -3.74 7.37
N ARG A 341 -19.69 -3.34 7.41
CA ARG A 341 -20.83 -4.23 7.46
C ARG A 341 -21.84 -3.86 6.40
N LEU A 342 -22.38 -4.85 5.69
CA LEU A 342 -23.41 -4.67 4.69
C LEU A 342 -24.78 -5.02 5.30
N ILE A 343 -25.59 -3.98 5.53
CA ILE A 343 -26.91 -4.11 6.14
C ILE A 343 -27.96 -4.24 5.03
N ASN A 344 -28.49 -5.44 4.87
CA ASN A 344 -29.52 -5.71 3.91
C ASN A 344 -30.89 -5.19 4.38
N ARG A 345 -31.46 -4.23 3.65
CA ARG A 345 -32.76 -3.63 3.96
C ARG A 345 -33.97 -4.58 3.77
N ASN A 346 -33.79 -5.61 2.96
CA ASN A 346 -34.86 -6.54 2.62
C ASN A 346 -35.02 -7.70 3.60
N LYS A 347 -34.18 -7.78 4.64
CA LYS A 347 -34.21 -8.83 5.67
C LYS A 347 -34.84 -8.37 7.00
N LYS A 348 -35.57 -7.25 6.99
CA LYS A 348 -36.34 -6.80 8.16
C LYS A 348 -37.76 -7.30 8.08
#